data_8e87c58253819f01e807eef299d7f07e
#
_entry.id   8e87c58253819f01e807eef299d7f07e
#
_cell.length_a   1.000
_cell.length_b   1.000
_cell.length_c   1.000
_cell.angle_alpha   90.00
_cell.angle_beta   90.00
_cell.angle_gamma   90.00
#
_symmetry.space_group_name_H-M   'P 1'
#
loop_
_entity.id
_entity.type
_entity.pdbx_description
1 polymer ?
#
loop_
_entity_poly.entity_id
_entity_poly.type
_entity_poly.pdbx_seq_one_letter_code
_entity_poly.pdbx_strand_id
1 'polypeptide(L)'
;AGVSSSDGRAGGVVAALSARGLKGVPVSGQDGDAAALNRVALGTQTVSVWKDSRDLGREAATAAVSLAKGQKVAGAKTWAEGAKKVPMEAMFLKAVPVTKDNLDAVIKAGHISKDAACKGVDKAAAPAACK
;
A
#
# COMPACT_ATOMS: atom_id res chain seq x y z
N ALA A 1 19.08 -0.21 3.17
CA ALA A 1 17.67 -0.31 2.82
C ALA A 1 16.87 -0.95 3.94
N GLY A 2 15.66 -0.48 4.17
CA GLY A 2 14.71 -1.07 5.11
C GLY A 2 13.56 -1.72 4.34
N VAL A 3 13.38 -3.04 4.49
CA VAL A 3 12.23 -3.75 3.93
C VAL A 3 11.21 -3.98 5.05
N SER A 4 10.03 -3.40 4.91
CA SER A 4 8.96 -3.51 5.89
C SER A 4 7.70 -4.10 5.26
N SER A 5 7.06 -5.02 5.98
CA SER A 5 5.83 -5.68 5.56
C SER A 5 4.56 -4.85 5.81
N SER A 6 4.68 -3.67 6.43
CA SER A 6 3.55 -2.75 6.63
C SER A 6 4.02 -1.31 6.80
N ASP A 7 3.15 -0.36 6.52
CA ASP A 7 3.41 1.07 6.65
C ASP A 7 3.60 1.52 8.11
N GLY A 8 2.90 0.89 9.04
CA GLY A 8 3.08 1.16 10.47
C GLY A 8 4.51 0.86 10.93
N ARG A 9 5.06 -0.30 10.53
CA ARG A 9 6.46 -0.66 10.82
C ARG A 9 7.45 0.22 10.07
N ALA A 10 7.19 0.54 8.81
CA ALA A 10 7.99 1.49 8.03
C ALA A 10 8.10 2.85 8.73
N GLY A 11 7.01 3.31 9.36
CA GLY A 11 7.01 4.53 10.17
C GLY A 11 8.03 4.49 11.31
N GLY A 12 8.12 3.37 12.03
CA GLY A 12 9.13 3.18 13.07
C GLY A 12 10.56 3.19 12.53
N VAL A 13 10.80 2.56 11.38
CA VAL A 13 12.12 2.58 10.71
C VAL A 13 12.48 4.01 10.32
N VAL A 14 11.58 4.75 9.67
CA VAL A 14 11.81 6.15 9.28
C VAL A 14 12.10 7.04 10.49
N ALA A 15 11.36 6.86 11.59
CA ALA A 15 11.60 7.61 12.82
C ALA A 15 13.01 7.33 13.40
N ALA A 16 13.43 6.07 13.45
CA ALA A 16 14.73 5.68 13.94
C ALA A 16 15.88 6.21 13.05
N LEU A 17 15.71 6.19 11.73
CA LEU A 17 16.66 6.78 10.78
C LEU A 17 16.77 8.29 10.97
N SER A 18 15.64 8.99 11.10
CA SER A 18 15.58 10.43 11.31
C SER A 18 16.25 10.85 12.61
N ALA A 19 16.03 10.12 13.71
CA ALA A 19 16.64 10.37 15.00
C ALA A 19 18.19 10.28 14.99
N ARG A 20 18.72 9.53 14.01
CA ARG A 20 20.16 9.38 13.80
C ARG A 20 20.72 10.25 12.67
N GLY A 21 19.93 11.17 12.11
CA GLY A 21 20.33 12.02 11.00
C GLY A 21 20.58 11.29 9.68
N LEU A 22 20.17 10.01 9.57
CA LEU A 22 20.38 9.20 8.37
C LEU A 22 19.31 9.55 7.33
N LYS A 23 19.75 10.11 6.21
CA LYS A 23 18.89 10.50 5.08
C LYS A 23 19.14 9.61 3.86
N GLY A 24 18.17 9.53 2.95
CA GLY A 24 18.32 8.81 1.68
C GLY A 24 18.37 7.30 1.79
N VAL A 25 18.05 6.72 2.96
CA VAL A 25 17.95 5.26 3.13
C VAL A 25 16.61 4.80 2.55
N PRO A 26 16.60 3.92 1.52
CA PRO A 26 15.35 3.41 0.97
C PRO A 26 14.57 2.61 2.00
N VAL A 27 13.28 2.91 2.14
CA VAL A 27 12.36 2.20 3.04
C VAL A 27 11.11 1.82 2.27
N SER A 28 10.76 0.53 2.27
CA SER A 28 9.50 0.05 1.73
C SER A 28 8.44 -0.06 2.83
N GLY A 29 7.19 -0.04 2.43
CA GLY A 29 6.03 -0.32 3.27
C GLY A 29 4.91 -0.93 2.46
N GLN A 30 3.80 -1.21 3.11
CA GLN A 30 2.62 -1.79 2.50
C GLN A 30 1.39 -1.30 3.25
N ASP A 31 0.27 -1.23 2.57
CA ASP A 31 -1.11 -0.98 2.91
C ASP A 31 -1.66 0.35 2.36
N GLY A 32 -0.82 1.36 2.13
CA GLY A 32 -1.24 2.67 1.65
C GLY A 32 -1.79 3.56 2.76
N ASP A 33 -1.24 3.46 3.97
CA ASP A 33 -1.64 4.30 5.10
C ASP A 33 -1.40 5.78 4.79
N ALA A 34 -2.31 6.65 5.23
CA ALA A 34 -2.23 8.09 4.97
C ALA A 34 -0.88 8.70 5.42
N ALA A 35 -0.37 8.29 6.58
CA ALA A 35 0.93 8.74 7.07
C ALA A 35 2.10 8.23 6.20
N ALA A 36 1.98 7.03 5.63
CA ALA A 36 2.98 6.48 4.73
C ALA A 36 2.98 7.18 3.37
N LEU A 37 1.80 7.45 2.81
CA LEU A 37 1.67 8.19 1.56
C LEU A 37 2.23 9.61 1.69
N ASN A 38 2.04 10.26 2.84
CA ASN A 38 2.71 11.53 3.14
C ASN A 38 4.23 11.36 3.25
N ARG A 39 4.75 10.30 3.91
CA ARG A 39 6.18 10.02 3.94
C ARG A 39 6.75 9.74 2.54
N VAL A 40 5.98 9.10 1.65
CA VAL A 40 6.35 8.94 0.23
C VAL A 40 6.44 10.29 -0.45
N ALA A 41 5.47 11.19 -0.25
CA ALA A 41 5.51 12.55 -0.80
C ALA A 41 6.72 13.34 -0.29
N LEU A 42 7.02 13.25 1.00
CA LEU A 42 8.18 13.88 1.64
C LEU A 42 9.53 13.24 1.20
N GLY A 43 9.51 12.00 0.69
CA GLY A 43 10.71 11.26 0.29
C GLY A 43 11.44 10.55 1.42
N THR A 44 10.81 10.40 2.57
CA THR A 44 11.35 9.65 3.72
C THR A 44 10.97 8.17 3.68
N GLN A 45 9.99 7.78 2.85
CA GLN A 45 9.66 6.41 2.48
C GLN A 45 9.68 6.30 0.96
N THR A 46 10.25 5.23 0.42
CA THR A 46 10.45 5.08 -1.02
C THR A 46 9.16 4.61 -1.71
N VAL A 47 8.46 3.67 -1.08
CA VAL A 47 7.27 3.04 -1.65
C VAL A 47 6.33 2.57 -0.54
N SER A 48 5.03 2.67 -0.80
CA SER A 48 4.00 1.93 -0.10
C SER A 48 3.22 1.09 -1.11
N VAL A 49 3.14 -0.22 -0.89
CA VAL A 49 2.34 -1.10 -1.72
C VAL A 49 0.88 -0.99 -1.30
N TRP A 50 0.14 -0.17 -2.00
CA TRP A 50 -1.27 0.09 -1.71
C TRP A 50 -2.15 -1.08 -2.12
N LYS A 51 -3.01 -1.48 -1.20
CA LYS A 51 -4.14 -2.39 -1.41
C LYS A 51 -5.40 -1.65 -1.01
N ASP A 52 -6.31 -1.41 -1.95
CA ASP A 52 -7.55 -0.71 -1.63
C ASP A 52 -8.42 -1.58 -0.71
N SER A 53 -8.55 -1.16 0.54
CA SER A 53 -9.33 -1.88 1.57
C SER A 53 -10.81 -1.95 1.23
N ARG A 54 -11.33 -1.01 0.42
CA ARG A 54 -12.73 -1.02 -0.06
C ARG A 54 -12.95 -2.18 -1.03
N ASP A 55 -11.99 -2.40 -1.93
CA ASP A 55 -12.03 -3.53 -2.87
C ASP A 55 -11.87 -4.85 -2.12
N LEU A 56 -10.90 -4.93 -1.20
CA LEU A 56 -10.71 -6.12 -0.36
C LEU A 56 -11.99 -6.49 0.41
N GLY A 57 -12.64 -5.49 1.04
CA GLY A 57 -13.88 -5.70 1.80
C GLY A 57 -15.04 -6.16 0.91
N ARG A 58 -15.21 -5.53 -0.26
CA ARG A 58 -16.26 -5.90 -1.22
C ARG A 58 -16.08 -7.33 -1.73
N GLU A 59 -14.89 -7.67 -2.15
CA GLU A 59 -14.59 -9.00 -2.69
C GLU A 59 -14.69 -10.09 -1.62
N ALA A 60 -14.25 -9.80 -0.39
CA ALA A 60 -14.40 -10.71 0.74
C ALA A 60 -15.89 -10.98 1.05
N ALA A 61 -16.73 -9.92 1.06
CA ALA A 61 -18.16 -10.07 1.28
C ALA A 61 -18.82 -10.88 0.15
N THR A 62 -18.47 -10.63 -1.11
CA THR A 62 -18.97 -11.36 -2.27
C THR A 62 -18.58 -12.83 -2.19
N ALA A 63 -17.32 -13.12 -1.84
CA ALA A 63 -16.84 -14.48 -1.65
C ALA A 63 -17.61 -15.21 -0.52
N ALA A 64 -17.81 -14.54 0.61
CA ALA A 64 -18.55 -15.10 1.75
C ALA A 64 -20.00 -15.47 1.37
N VAL A 65 -20.69 -14.59 0.63
CA VAL A 65 -22.05 -14.86 0.15
C VAL A 65 -22.10 -16.05 -0.82
N SER A 66 -21.13 -16.15 -1.73
CA SER A 66 -21.04 -17.25 -2.68
C SER A 66 -20.85 -18.60 -1.94
N LEU A 67 -19.92 -18.63 -1.00
CA LEU A 67 -19.63 -19.82 -0.19
C LEU A 67 -20.82 -20.22 0.68
N ALA A 68 -21.53 -19.27 1.29
CA ALA A 68 -22.73 -19.53 2.06
C ALA A 68 -23.87 -20.16 1.23
N LYS A 69 -23.88 -19.91 -0.08
CA LYS A 69 -24.82 -20.50 -1.04
C LYS A 69 -24.31 -21.84 -1.65
N GLY A 70 -23.17 -22.35 -1.20
CA GLY A 70 -22.53 -23.52 -1.79
C GLY A 70 -21.97 -23.31 -3.20
N GLN A 71 -21.76 -22.06 -3.59
CA GLN A 71 -21.25 -21.68 -4.91
C GLN A 71 -19.74 -21.46 -4.88
N LYS A 72 -19.08 -21.66 -6.01
CA LYS A 72 -17.66 -21.29 -6.17
C LYS A 72 -17.51 -19.78 -6.19
N VAL A 73 -16.38 -19.31 -5.66
CA VAL A 73 -16.02 -17.87 -5.72
C VAL A 73 -15.59 -17.53 -7.15
N ALA A 74 -16.28 -16.58 -7.77
CA ALA A 74 -15.95 -16.15 -9.12
C ALA A 74 -14.54 -15.50 -9.14
N GLY A 75 -13.73 -15.88 -10.14
CA GLY A 75 -12.36 -15.35 -10.29
C GLY A 75 -11.30 -16.03 -9.40
N ALA A 76 -11.70 -16.92 -8.48
CA ALA A 76 -10.75 -17.73 -7.73
C ALA A 76 -10.03 -18.73 -8.66
N LYS A 77 -8.75 -18.96 -8.38
CA LYS A 77 -7.88 -19.89 -9.08
C LYS A 77 -7.18 -20.79 -8.07
N THR A 78 -6.91 -22.03 -8.46
CA THR A 78 -6.10 -22.90 -7.62
C THR A 78 -4.70 -22.33 -7.47
N TRP A 79 -4.26 -22.16 -6.24
CA TRP A 79 -2.93 -21.69 -5.87
C TRP A 79 -2.24 -22.73 -4.98
N ALA A 80 -1.01 -23.10 -5.30
CA ALA A 80 -0.21 -24.08 -4.59
C ALA A 80 1.25 -23.66 -4.38
N GLU A 81 1.53 -22.33 -4.46
CA GLU A 81 2.89 -21.79 -4.37
C GLU A 81 3.40 -21.69 -2.91
N GLY A 82 2.61 -22.05 -1.93
CA GLY A 82 3.03 -22.10 -0.53
C GLY A 82 4.08 -23.19 -0.27
N ALA A 83 4.86 -23.04 0.80
CA ALA A 83 5.95 -23.96 1.17
C ALA A 83 5.52 -25.44 1.24
N LYS A 84 4.29 -25.70 1.62
CA LYS A 84 3.72 -27.08 1.68
C LYS A 84 3.07 -27.53 0.39
N LYS A 85 3.01 -26.66 -0.63
CA LYS A 85 2.36 -26.94 -1.94
C LYS A 85 0.93 -27.50 -1.84
N VAL A 86 0.22 -27.11 -0.78
CA VAL A 86 -1.19 -27.52 -0.61
C VAL A 86 -2.04 -26.67 -1.55
N PRO A 87 -2.82 -27.28 -2.47
CA PRO A 87 -3.69 -26.54 -3.36
C PRO A 87 -4.84 -25.92 -2.57
N MET A 88 -5.10 -24.64 -2.83
CA MET A 88 -6.23 -23.90 -2.26
C MET A 88 -6.82 -22.96 -3.31
N GLU A 89 -8.11 -22.68 -3.22
CA GLU A 89 -8.73 -21.65 -4.04
C GLU A 89 -8.35 -20.27 -3.48
N ALA A 90 -7.79 -19.43 -4.33
CA ALA A 90 -7.34 -18.09 -3.96
C ALA A 90 -7.77 -17.06 -5.01
N MET A 91 -8.16 -15.89 -4.55
CA MET A 91 -8.41 -14.72 -5.39
C MET A 91 -7.39 -13.63 -5.02
N PHE A 92 -6.57 -13.24 -6.00
CA PHE A 92 -5.56 -12.21 -5.83
C PHE A 92 -6.07 -10.88 -6.39
N LEU A 93 -6.16 -9.87 -5.54
CA LEU A 93 -6.50 -8.52 -5.94
C LEU A 93 -5.24 -7.74 -6.31
N LYS A 94 -5.41 -6.72 -7.16
CA LYS A 94 -4.30 -5.90 -7.63
C LYS A 94 -3.73 -5.05 -6.49
N ALA A 95 -2.44 -5.18 -6.25
CA ALA A 95 -1.68 -4.26 -5.41
C ALA A 95 -0.96 -3.23 -6.29
N VAL A 96 -0.84 -1.99 -5.83
CA VAL A 96 -0.20 -0.88 -6.55
C VAL A 96 0.97 -0.36 -5.74
N PRO A 97 2.23 -0.51 -6.21
CA PRO A 97 3.37 0.14 -5.58
C PRO A 97 3.27 1.65 -5.83
N VAL A 98 3.02 2.41 -4.76
CA VAL A 98 2.90 3.86 -4.79
C VAL A 98 4.23 4.49 -4.42
N THR A 99 4.76 5.28 -5.34
CA THR A 99 5.99 6.08 -5.20
C THR A 99 5.66 7.55 -5.40
N LYS A 100 6.67 8.41 -5.38
CA LYS A 100 6.50 9.84 -5.73
C LYS A 100 5.92 10.05 -7.15
N ASP A 101 6.25 9.15 -8.08
CA ASP A 101 5.94 9.33 -9.49
C ASP A 101 4.46 9.03 -9.82
N ASN A 102 3.80 8.22 -9.00
CA ASN A 102 2.40 7.82 -9.18
C ASN A 102 1.51 8.06 -7.96
N LEU A 103 1.91 8.96 -7.07
CA LEU A 103 1.14 9.32 -5.86
C LEU A 103 -0.28 9.81 -6.19
N ASP A 104 -0.49 10.37 -7.38
CA ASP A 104 -1.79 10.80 -7.86
C ASP A 104 -2.80 9.65 -8.00
N ALA A 105 -2.35 8.41 -8.16
CA ALA A 105 -3.23 7.25 -8.27
C ALA A 105 -4.12 7.08 -7.03
N VAL A 106 -3.56 7.22 -5.82
CA VAL A 106 -4.32 7.09 -4.57
C VAL A 106 -5.20 8.31 -4.29
N ILE A 107 -4.78 9.50 -4.76
CA ILE A 107 -5.58 10.75 -4.66
C ILE A 107 -6.79 10.66 -5.59
N LYS A 108 -6.59 10.29 -6.86
CA LYS A 108 -7.66 10.10 -7.86
C LYS A 108 -8.65 9.02 -7.46
N ALA A 109 -8.18 7.96 -6.80
CA ALA A 109 -9.02 6.91 -6.26
C ALA A 109 -9.84 7.35 -5.03
N GLY A 110 -9.64 8.58 -4.52
CA GLY A 110 -10.30 9.07 -3.30
C GLY A 110 -9.89 8.31 -2.04
N HIS A 111 -8.71 7.67 -2.04
CA HIS A 111 -8.19 6.97 -0.89
C HIS A 111 -7.59 7.94 0.15
N ILE A 112 -6.96 9.01 -0.32
CA ILE A 112 -6.42 10.10 0.51
C ILE A 112 -6.67 11.44 -0.20
N SER A 113 -6.87 12.51 0.56
CA SER A 113 -6.93 13.85 -0.01
C SER A 113 -5.54 14.35 -0.41
N LYS A 114 -5.48 15.24 -1.42
CA LYS A 114 -4.23 15.89 -1.83
C LYS A 114 -3.57 16.62 -0.65
N ASP A 115 -4.34 17.34 0.15
CA ASP A 115 -3.83 18.10 1.29
C ASP A 115 -3.18 17.18 2.35
N ALA A 116 -3.80 16.03 2.63
CA ALA A 116 -3.25 15.07 3.57
C ALA A 116 -1.97 14.41 3.04
N ALA A 117 -1.97 14.00 1.77
CA ALA A 117 -0.81 13.38 1.13
C ALA A 117 0.38 14.33 1.03
N CYS A 118 0.12 15.61 0.75
CA CYS A 118 1.14 16.63 0.46
C CYS A 118 1.50 17.52 1.65
N LYS A 119 1.00 17.18 2.85
CA LYS A 119 1.25 17.99 4.05
C LYS A 119 2.76 18.11 4.32
N GLY A 120 3.24 19.36 4.46
CA GLY A 120 4.66 19.64 4.78
C GLY A 120 5.63 19.38 3.64
N VAL A 121 5.15 19.10 2.42
CA VAL A 121 6.02 18.93 1.25
C VAL A 121 6.52 20.30 0.77
N ASP A 122 7.83 20.44 0.61
CA ASP A 122 8.42 21.62 0.00
C ASP A 122 8.04 21.71 -1.49
N LYS A 123 7.49 22.85 -1.90
CA LYS A 123 7.05 23.09 -3.29
C LYS A 123 8.17 22.90 -4.31
N ALA A 124 9.41 23.22 -3.95
CA ALA A 124 10.56 23.08 -4.85
C ALA A 124 10.90 21.61 -5.15
N ALA A 125 10.65 20.69 -4.20
CA ALA A 125 10.92 19.26 -4.30
C ALA A 125 9.64 18.42 -4.41
N ALA A 126 8.49 19.06 -4.62
CA ALA A 126 7.20 18.42 -4.62
C ALA A 126 7.05 17.38 -5.76
N PRO A 127 6.51 16.19 -5.49
CA PRO A 127 6.07 15.29 -6.55
C PRO A 127 4.97 15.95 -7.39
N ALA A 128 4.79 15.49 -8.63
CA ALA A 128 3.79 16.05 -9.55
C ALA A 128 2.37 16.10 -8.94
N ALA A 129 2.01 15.11 -8.15
CA ALA A 129 0.73 15.04 -7.46
C ALA A 129 0.50 16.17 -6.43
N CYS A 130 1.57 16.83 -5.97
CA CYS A 130 1.54 17.89 -4.94
C CYS A 130 1.73 19.32 -5.51
N LYS A 131 1.93 19.44 -6.81
CA LYS A 131 2.02 20.71 -7.54
C LYS A 131 0.67 21.33 -7.85
#